data_599075fd2164d37c39c71a35162568ed
#
_entry.id   599075fd2164d37c39c71a35162568ed
#
_cell.length_a   1.000
_cell.length_b   1.000
_cell.length_c   1.000
_cell.angle_alpha   90.00
_cell.angle_beta   90.00
_cell.angle_gamma   90.00
#
_symmetry.space_group_name_H-M   'P 1'
#
loop_
_entity.id
_entity.type
_entity.pdbx_description
1 polymer ?
#
loop_
_entity_poly.entity_id
_entity_poly.type
_entity_poly.pdbx_seq_one_letter_code
_entity_poly.pdbx_strand_id
1 'polypeptide(L)'
;MRTAIYLLAALMVFGVFLTNLRGTPARPDPGNHGEVSSVRSELEYLKAVNSAAPPRDPQLLFLLMAQYSNANLQDEGAEFFSARLKEFGPRLADTQKALYLSAIGLLRAQHASSVSLLHRVGYVKETIAILEQAKQLSGGKIYVVNSIAGIVHTELPGIFHQRKPAEAELAWCVENADKAPHAGWLREVYYHLGKLALAEGEQAQARDYLARSGYKDFERPITLMTPFSEEVASGHTFAPRRISEIVPGRVYALSGFEFTEYYFVVSDDRRELIGIDAGTRPDSAKAAYEALRAYAPNLPELTTVFITHSHWDHVGGHTYFRTLNPRLHFYARCNYGEEIAREVGAPDVFGEQFFGEGFSLDNVRSFKPDITVDRRTDLKIGGTRIELIPVQGGETHDAMFIYLPDESVLFVGDFIMPYLGAPFVEEGDLQGLLHAFDIVVQKNPRYLLHGHEPLTRNFASASMLLQLKIDLVWLREQVLTATRRGDERGAIHQANLIPPGLVNNQPDVYQPYLILREHVIDRLYDQNVGYWQPDLQGLEHLTRADYAELLVDYLGVSERQLVKTVERLTADGKYELAASLLESSGDRFKRSASVANAKRLVYLKLMEKHQNTDPFKFIIYSGKIGEQTPQMAATQ
;
A
#
# COMPACT_ATOMS: atom_id res chain seq x y z
N MET A 1 -6.04 -33.74 -40.94
CA MET A 1 -7.10 -33.53 -39.92
C MET A 1 -6.57 -33.49 -38.47
N ARG A 2 -5.74 -34.46 -38.03
CA ARG A 2 -5.18 -34.41 -36.65
C ARG A 2 -4.31 -33.18 -36.38
N THR A 3 -3.49 -32.72 -37.32
CA THR A 3 -2.64 -31.52 -37.18
C THR A 3 -3.46 -30.23 -37.10
N ALA A 4 -4.60 -30.15 -37.79
CA ALA A 4 -5.49 -28.98 -37.72
C ALA A 4 -6.27 -28.91 -36.39
N ILE A 5 -6.59 -30.07 -35.79
CA ILE A 5 -7.26 -30.16 -34.49
C ILE A 5 -6.29 -29.75 -33.36
N TYR A 6 -5.02 -30.16 -33.44
CA TYR A 6 -3.98 -29.69 -32.49
C TYR A 6 -3.69 -28.20 -32.61
N LEU A 7 -3.72 -27.66 -33.83
CA LEU A 7 -3.57 -26.20 -34.06
C LEU A 7 -4.78 -25.44 -33.50
N LEU A 8 -6.00 -25.94 -33.67
CA LEU A 8 -7.22 -25.35 -33.11
C LEU A 8 -7.28 -25.43 -31.58
N ALA A 9 -6.88 -26.58 -31.01
CA ALA A 9 -6.78 -26.73 -29.55
C ALA A 9 -5.69 -25.82 -28.95
N ALA A 10 -4.52 -25.74 -29.59
CA ALA A 10 -3.46 -24.80 -29.18
C ALA A 10 -3.92 -23.35 -29.30
N LEU A 11 -4.71 -22.99 -30.30
CA LEU A 11 -5.25 -21.65 -30.50
C LEU A 11 -6.39 -21.31 -29.53
N MET A 12 -7.19 -22.28 -29.07
CA MET A 12 -8.19 -22.07 -28.01
C MET A 12 -7.54 -21.91 -26.63
N VAL A 13 -6.51 -22.70 -26.33
CA VAL A 13 -5.68 -22.55 -25.13
C VAL A 13 -4.96 -21.19 -25.16
N PHE A 14 -4.58 -20.70 -26.32
CA PHE A 14 -3.99 -19.38 -26.54
C PHE A 14 -4.89 -18.20 -26.12
N GLY A 15 -6.21 -18.33 -26.27
CA GLY A 15 -7.17 -17.31 -25.81
C GLY A 15 -7.25 -17.23 -24.28
N VAL A 16 -7.08 -18.36 -23.60
CA VAL A 16 -7.11 -18.44 -22.13
C VAL A 16 -5.77 -18.01 -21.51
N PHE A 17 -4.64 -18.32 -22.15
CA PHE A 17 -3.32 -17.97 -21.61
C PHE A 17 -3.01 -16.47 -21.70
N LEU A 18 -3.43 -15.79 -22.76
CA LEU A 18 -3.21 -14.34 -22.89
C LEU A 18 -4.24 -13.50 -22.13
N THR A 19 -5.36 -14.08 -21.70
CA THR A 19 -6.25 -13.44 -20.73
C THR A 19 -5.62 -13.31 -19.35
N ASN A 20 -4.60 -14.12 -19.04
CA ASN A 20 -3.84 -14.01 -17.78
C ASN A 20 -2.81 -12.86 -17.78
N LEU A 21 -2.42 -12.33 -18.94
CA LEU A 21 -1.70 -11.04 -19.04
C LEU A 21 -2.67 -9.85 -18.90
N ARG A 22 -3.96 -10.07 -19.03
CA ARG A 22 -4.98 -9.13 -18.60
C ARG A 22 -5.27 -9.46 -17.14
N GLY A 23 -4.98 -8.56 -16.22
CA GLY A 23 -5.72 -8.54 -14.96
C GLY A 23 -7.20 -8.72 -15.33
N THR A 24 -7.92 -9.61 -14.65
CA THR A 24 -9.36 -9.79 -14.87
C THR A 24 -10.01 -8.41 -14.76
N PRO A 25 -10.58 -7.84 -15.84
CA PRO A 25 -11.26 -6.56 -15.70
C PRO A 25 -12.39 -6.79 -14.71
N ALA A 26 -12.45 -5.99 -13.64
CA ALA A 26 -13.69 -5.82 -12.94
C ALA A 26 -14.72 -5.47 -14.02
N ARG A 27 -15.79 -6.26 -14.15
CA ARG A 27 -16.87 -5.92 -15.07
C ARG A 27 -17.31 -4.51 -14.68
N PRO A 28 -17.26 -3.53 -15.61
CA PRO A 28 -17.80 -2.22 -15.31
C PRO A 28 -19.27 -2.41 -14.93
N ASP A 29 -19.65 -1.88 -13.79
CA ASP A 29 -21.05 -1.79 -13.40
C ASP A 29 -21.74 -0.94 -14.48
N PRO A 30 -22.74 -1.44 -15.20
CA PRO A 30 -23.37 -0.72 -16.31
C PRO A 30 -24.09 0.57 -15.90
N GLY A 31 -24.07 0.93 -14.60
CA GLY A 31 -24.64 2.16 -14.05
C GLY A 31 -23.65 3.30 -13.76
N ASN A 32 -22.34 3.10 -13.86
CA ASN A 32 -21.36 4.10 -13.43
C ASN A 32 -20.72 4.87 -14.59
N HIS A 33 -21.45 5.88 -15.10
CA HIS A 33 -20.93 6.81 -16.12
C HIS A 33 -19.77 7.71 -15.63
N GLY A 34 -19.48 7.75 -14.31
CA GLY A 34 -18.38 8.52 -13.72
C GLY A 34 -17.01 7.87 -13.94
N GLU A 35 -16.93 6.53 -13.92
CA GLU A 35 -15.66 5.79 -14.09
C GLU A 35 -15.00 6.03 -15.46
N VAL A 36 -15.77 6.06 -16.53
CA VAL A 36 -15.23 6.24 -17.89
C VAL A 36 -14.62 7.63 -18.10
N SER A 37 -15.13 8.64 -17.43
CA SER A 37 -14.61 10.02 -17.52
C SER A 37 -13.28 10.18 -16.79
N SER A 38 -13.08 9.48 -15.69
CA SER A 38 -11.90 9.60 -14.82
C SER A 38 -10.68 8.81 -15.30
N VAL A 39 -10.90 7.62 -15.89
CA VAL A 39 -9.86 6.87 -16.62
C VAL A 39 -9.21 7.75 -17.68
N ARG A 40 -10.02 8.51 -18.41
CA ARG A 40 -9.52 9.39 -19.45
C ARG A 40 -8.67 10.54 -18.92
N SER A 41 -9.00 11.11 -17.77
CA SER A 41 -8.26 12.28 -17.25
C SER A 41 -6.84 11.94 -16.79
N GLU A 42 -6.63 10.81 -16.14
CA GLU A 42 -5.29 10.37 -15.73
C GLU A 42 -4.47 9.92 -16.93
N LEU A 43 -5.07 9.12 -17.82
CA LEU A 43 -4.45 8.70 -19.06
C LEU A 43 -4.04 9.91 -19.91
N GLU A 44 -4.92 10.91 -20.07
CA GLU A 44 -4.63 12.13 -20.84
C GLU A 44 -3.53 12.97 -20.20
N TYR A 45 -3.47 13.06 -18.87
CA TYR A 45 -2.37 13.71 -18.16
C TYR A 45 -1.02 13.03 -18.46
N LEU A 46 -0.94 11.71 -18.28
CA LEU A 46 0.27 10.95 -18.55
C LEU A 46 0.65 10.96 -20.03
N LYS A 47 -0.33 10.94 -20.93
CA LYS A 47 -0.12 11.14 -22.37
C LYS A 47 0.49 12.51 -22.65
N ALA A 48 -0.01 13.56 -22.05
CA ALA A 48 0.51 14.92 -22.23
C ALA A 48 1.98 15.01 -21.77
N VAL A 49 2.31 14.47 -20.58
CA VAL A 49 3.68 14.43 -20.05
C VAL A 49 4.62 13.67 -21.00
N ASN A 50 4.20 12.50 -21.49
CA ASN A 50 5.01 11.67 -22.39
C ASN A 50 5.02 12.17 -23.85
N SER A 51 4.14 13.13 -24.21
CA SER A 51 4.07 13.71 -25.55
C SER A 51 4.96 14.95 -25.72
N ALA A 52 5.18 15.70 -24.66
CA ALA A 52 5.94 16.96 -24.72
C ALA A 52 7.44 16.74 -24.97
N ALA A 53 8.02 15.71 -24.34
CA ALA A 53 9.41 15.30 -24.50
C ALA A 53 9.58 13.85 -24.01
N PRO A 54 10.67 13.17 -24.36
CA PRO A 54 11.03 11.92 -23.70
C PRO A 54 11.11 12.15 -22.19
N PRO A 55 10.39 11.38 -21.35
CA PRO A 55 10.41 11.60 -19.91
C PRO A 55 11.81 11.43 -19.37
N ARG A 56 12.23 12.36 -18.48
CA ARG A 56 13.52 12.27 -17.80
C ARG A 56 13.56 11.07 -16.87
N ASP A 57 12.43 10.78 -16.21
CA ASP A 57 12.23 9.58 -15.41
C ASP A 57 11.56 8.50 -16.26
N PRO A 58 12.24 7.38 -16.54
CA PRO A 58 11.67 6.25 -17.27
C PRO A 58 10.40 5.67 -16.64
N GLN A 59 10.20 5.88 -15.33
CA GLN A 59 9.02 5.37 -14.64
C GLN A 59 7.72 6.00 -15.17
N LEU A 60 7.74 7.25 -15.60
CA LEU A 60 6.58 7.89 -16.22
C LEU A 60 6.13 7.21 -17.51
N LEU A 61 7.05 6.62 -18.26
CA LEU A 61 6.74 5.79 -19.43
C LEU A 61 6.02 4.52 -19.04
N PHE A 62 6.50 3.84 -17.98
CA PHE A 62 5.89 2.59 -17.51
C PHE A 62 4.56 2.81 -16.79
N LEU A 63 4.39 3.94 -16.11
CA LEU A 63 3.09 4.33 -15.55
C LEU A 63 2.05 4.50 -16.67
N LEU A 64 2.40 5.22 -17.74
CA LEU A 64 1.50 5.37 -18.89
C LEU A 64 1.21 4.02 -19.56
N MET A 65 2.21 3.16 -19.70
CA MET A 65 2.03 1.79 -20.22
C MET A 65 1.02 1.02 -19.35
N ALA A 66 1.16 1.06 -18.02
CA ALA A 66 0.24 0.43 -17.11
C ALA A 66 -1.19 0.99 -17.24
N GLN A 67 -1.34 2.30 -17.39
CA GLN A 67 -2.65 2.93 -17.61
C GLN A 67 -3.33 2.44 -18.89
N TYR A 68 -2.62 2.36 -19.99
CA TYR A 68 -3.16 1.78 -21.22
C TYR A 68 -3.57 0.30 -21.04
N SER A 69 -2.76 -0.47 -20.31
CA SER A 69 -3.07 -1.86 -19.98
C SER A 69 -4.37 -1.97 -19.17
N ASN A 70 -4.50 -1.17 -18.11
CA ASN A 70 -5.63 -1.19 -17.19
C ASN A 70 -6.93 -0.66 -17.82
N ALA A 71 -6.81 0.32 -18.67
CA ALA A 71 -7.94 0.85 -19.44
C ALA A 71 -8.43 -0.07 -20.57
N ASN A 72 -7.79 -1.23 -20.79
CA ASN A 72 -8.00 -2.12 -21.94
C ASN A 72 -7.77 -1.43 -23.30
N LEU A 73 -6.87 -0.46 -23.33
CA LEU A 73 -6.47 0.31 -24.51
C LEU A 73 -5.08 -0.08 -25.01
N GLN A 74 -4.71 -1.37 -24.91
CA GLN A 74 -3.37 -1.87 -25.20
C GLN A 74 -2.93 -1.57 -26.64
N ASP A 75 -3.85 -1.65 -27.61
CA ASP A 75 -3.56 -1.37 -29.01
C ASP A 75 -3.26 0.13 -29.22
N GLU A 76 -4.13 1.00 -28.70
CA GLU A 76 -3.90 2.45 -28.69
C GLU A 76 -2.57 2.82 -28.00
N GLY A 77 -2.27 2.18 -26.87
CA GLY A 77 -1.01 2.38 -26.15
C GLY A 77 0.22 1.96 -26.96
N ALA A 78 0.16 0.81 -27.62
CA ALA A 78 1.25 0.33 -28.48
C ALA A 78 1.45 1.30 -29.69
N GLU A 79 0.38 1.80 -30.28
CA GLU A 79 0.44 2.82 -31.34
C GLU A 79 1.03 4.14 -30.82
N PHE A 80 0.59 4.62 -29.67
CA PHE A 80 1.11 5.83 -29.02
C PHE A 80 2.63 5.75 -28.83
N PHE A 81 3.12 4.69 -28.18
CA PHE A 81 4.55 4.54 -27.93
C PHE A 81 5.34 4.36 -29.23
N SER A 82 4.77 3.69 -30.23
CA SER A 82 5.40 3.55 -31.54
C SER A 82 5.54 4.91 -32.24
N ALA A 83 4.51 5.75 -32.18
CA ALA A 83 4.56 7.10 -32.71
C ALA A 83 5.61 7.96 -31.99
N ARG A 84 5.68 7.89 -30.64
CA ARG A 84 6.69 8.62 -29.86
C ARG A 84 8.10 8.12 -30.14
N LEU A 85 8.30 6.79 -30.28
CA LEU A 85 9.58 6.22 -30.65
C LEU A 85 10.03 6.69 -32.06
N LYS A 86 9.10 6.79 -32.99
CA LYS A 86 9.38 7.33 -34.33
C LYS A 86 9.79 8.81 -34.30
N GLU A 87 9.06 9.62 -33.50
CA GLU A 87 9.31 11.06 -33.40
C GLU A 87 10.61 11.38 -32.64
N PHE A 88 10.81 10.73 -31.49
CA PHE A 88 11.95 11.03 -30.63
C PHE A 88 13.19 10.19 -30.96
N GLY A 89 13.02 9.04 -31.62
CA GLY A 89 14.05 8.03 -31.85
C GLY A 89 15.39 8.57 -32.36
N PRO A 90 15.43 9.54 -33.30
CA PRO A 90 16.71 10.13 -33.74
C PRO A 90 17.51 10.82 -32.63
N ARG A 91 16.86 11.22 -31.52
CA ARG A 91 17.44 11.93 -30.38
C ARG A 91 17.62 11.05 -29.15
N LEU A 92 17.09 9.82 -29.16
CA LEU A 92 17.14 8.89 -28.04
C LEU A 92 18.42 8.06 -28.09
N ALA A 93 19.01 7.84 -26.91
CA ALA A 93 20.01 6.80 -26.72
C ALA A 93 19.40 5.39 -26.92
N ASP A 94 20.20 4.41 -27.28
CA ASP A 94 19.71 3.05 -27.53
C ASP A 94 19.04 2.43 -26.30
N THR A 95 19.54 2.75 -25.09
CA THR A 95 18.89 2.35 -23.83
C THR A 95 17.48 2.92 -23.68
N GLN A 96 17.26 4.16 -24.07
CA GLN A 96 15.94 4.78 -24.04
C GLN A 96 15.01 4.16 -25.08
N LYS A 97 15.50 3.91 -26.31
CA LYS A 97 14.74 3.19 -27.34
C LYS A 97 14.31 1.81 -26.86
N ALA A 98 15.19 1.10 -26.13
CA ALA A 98 14.89 -0.20 -25.53
C ALA A 98 13.70 -0.15 -24.59
N LEU A 99 13.57 0.91 -23.78
CA LEU A 99 12.44 1.10 -22.87
C LEU A 99 11.12 1.28 -23.62
N TYR A 100 11.09 2.10 -24.67
CA TYR A 100 9.90 2.25 -25.53
C TYR A 100 9.52 0.93 -26.20
N LEU A 101 10.48 0.20 -26.75
CA LEU A 101 10.23 -1.10 -27.39
C LEU A 101 9.70 -2.13 -26.37
N SER A 102 10.18 -2.12 -25.12
CA SER A 102 9.67 -3.00 -24.08
C SER A 102 8.21 -2.68 -23.75
N ALA A 103 7.84 -1.39 -23.63
CA ALA A 103 6.46 -0.98 -23.42
C ALA A 103 5.54 -1.40 -24.59
N ILE A 104 5.98 -1.19 -25.82
CA ILE A 104 5.29 -1.64 -27.04
C ILE A 104 5.11 -3.16 -27.02
N GLY A 105 6.18 -3.90 -26.72
CA GLY A 105 6.17 -5.36 -26.69
C GLY A 105 5.18 -5.93 -25.66
N LEU A 106 5.13 -5.36 -24.45
CA LEU A 106 4.18 -5.78 -23.42
C LEU A 106 2.73 -5.51 -23.82
N LEU A 107 2.42 -4.31 -24.27
CA LEU A 107 1.07 -3.93 -24.68
C LEU A 107 0.59 -4.76 -25.87
N ARG A 108 1.45 -5.02 -26.86
CA ARG A 108 1.16 -5.93 -27.96
C ARG A 108 0.91 -7.36 -27.48
N ALA A 109 1.71 -7.87 -26.55
CA ALA A 109 1.51 -9.21 -25.98
C ALA A 109 0.15 -9.31 -25.31
N GLN A 110 -0.25 -8.32 -24.52
CA GLN A 110 -1.56 -8.24 -23.89
C GLN A 110 -2.72 -8.15 -24.90
N HIS A 111 -2.54 -7.41 -26.00
CA HIS A 111 -3.53 -7.28 -27.07
C HIS A 111 -3.67 -8.54 -27.94
N ALA A 112 -2.68 -9.43 -27.96
CA ALA A 112 -2.62 -10.56 -28.88
C ALA A 112 -3.85 -11.48 -28.84
N SER A 113 -4.54 -11.58 -27.69
CA SER A 113 -5.80 -12.36 -27.59
C SER A 113 -6.96 -11.76 -28.40
N SER A 114 -6.92 -10.46 -28.67
CA SER A 114 -7.93 -9.74 -29.45
C SER A 114 -7.67 -9.79 -30.96
N VAL A 115 -6.47 -10.19 -31.37
CA VAL A 115 -6.11 -10.36 -32.79
C VAL A 115 -6.77 -11.60 -33.34
N SER A 116 -7.29 -11.52 -34.57
CA SER A 116 -7.92 -12.65 -35.25
C SER A 116 -6.98 -13.86 -35.33
N LEU A 117 -7.52 -15.08 -35.23
CA LEU A 117 -6.73 -16.32 -35.21
C LEU A 117 -5.77 -16.47 -36.38
N LEU A 118 -6.17 -15.99 -37.56
CA LEU A 118 -5.36 -16.09 -38.78
C LEU A 118 -4.11 -15.19 -38.71
N HIS A 119 -4.18 -14.05 -38.05
CA HIS A 119 -3.08 -13.09 -37.96
C HIS A 119 -2.27 -13.21 -36.66
N ARG A 120 -2.82 -13.91 -35.65
CA ARG A 120 -2.25 -13.95 -34.28
C ARG A 120 -0.83 -14.46 -34.23
N VAL A 121 -0.53 -15.55 -34.98
CA VAL A 121 0.82 -16.13 -35.00
C VAL A 121 1.86 -15.16 -35.55
N GLY A 122 1.53 -14.45 -36.65
CA GLY A 122 2.40 -13.40 -37.19
C GLY A 122 2.60 -12.25 -36.22
N TYR A 123 1.51 -11.78 -35.62
CA TYR A 123 1.51 -10.70 -34.62
C TYR A 123 2.38 -11.02 -33.40
N VAL A 124 2.29 -12.24 -32.87
CA VAL A 124 3.14 -12.69 -31.74
C VAL A 124 4.61 -12.77 -32.14
N LYS A 125 4.94 -13.29 -33.32
CA LYS A 125 6.32 -13.31 -33.80
C LYS A 125 6.93 -11.92 -33.94
N GLU A 126 6.16 -10.95 -34.44
CA GLU A 126 6.59 -9.55 -34.48
C GLU A 126 6.78 -8.99 -33.06
N THR A 127 5.91 -9.33 -32.12
CA THR A 127 6.03 -8.90 -30.72
C THR A 127 7.30 -9.45 -30.08
N ILE A 128 7.63 -10.73 -30.31
CA ILE A 128 8.91 -11.32 -29.87
C ILE A 128 10.10 -10.57 -30.49
N ALA A 129 10.04 -10.26 -31.79
CA ALA A 129 11.13 -9.53 -32.46
C ALA A 129 11.34 -8.13 -31.87
N ILE A 130 10.27 -7.45 -31.48
CA ILE A 130 10.34 -6.13 -30.80
C ILE A 130 11.05 -6.26 -29.46
N LEU A 131 10.73 -7.27 -28.64
CA LEU A 131 11.37 -7.52 -27.35
C LEU A 131 12.86 -7.90 -27.52
N GLU A 132 13.20 -8.73 -28.50
CA GLU A 132 14.57 -9.05 -28.82
C GLU A 132 15.38 -7.82 -29.28
N GLN A 133 14.77 -6.93 -30.07
CA GLN A 133 15.38 -5.66 -30.43
C GLN A 133 15.63 -4.78 -29.20
N ALA A 134 14.68 -4.72 -28.25
CA ALA A 134 14.87 -4.00 -27.00
C ALA A 134 16.07 -4.55 -26.20
N LYS A 135 16.21 -5.87 -26.12
CA LYS A 135 17.36 -6.53 -25.47
C LYS A 135 18.68 -6.19 -26.15
N GLN A 136 18.73 -6.24 -27.48
CA GLN A 136 19.93 -5.91 -28.25
C GLN A 136 20.37 -4.45 -27.99
N LEU A 137 19.45 -3.49 -28.04
CA LEU A 137 19.74 -2.07 -27.79
C LEU A 137 20.16 -1.79 -26.35
N SER A 138 19.66 -2.55 -25.39
CA SER A 138 20.04 -2.46 -23.97
C SER A 138 21.33 -3.21 -23.64
N GLY A 139 21.87 -4.00 -24.58
CA GLY A 139 22.97 -4.94 -24.32
C GLY A 139 22.61 -6.01 -23.30
N GLY A 140 21.32 -6.28 -23.07
CA GLY A 140 20.82 -7.22 -22.07
C GLY A 140 21.08 -6.80 -20.62
N LYS A 141 21.34 -5.51 -20.34
CA LYS A 141 21.80 -5.03 -19.02
C LYS A 141 20.77 -4.15 -18.30
N ILE A 142 19.58 -3.95 -18.87
CA ILE A 142 18.53 -3.14 -18.26
C ILE A 142 17.49 -4.07 -17.60
N TYR A 143 17.28 -3.90 -16.31
CA TYR A 143 16.40 -4.75 -15.50
C TYR A 143 15.00 -4.85 -16.10
N VAL A 144 14.35 -3.71 -16.36
CA VAL A 144 12.98 -3.65 -16.87
C VAL A 144 12.84 -4.33 -18.23
N VAL A 145 13.84 -4.19 -19.10
CA VAL A 145 13.85 -4.83 -20.44
C VAL A 145 13.85 -6.36 -20.30
N ASN A 146 14.72 -6.91 -19.45
CA ASN A 146 14.79 -8.35 -19.20
C ASN A 146 13.52 -8.84 -18.49
N SER A 147 13.04 -8.10 -17.50
CA SER A 147 11.82 -8.46 -16.76
C SER A 147 10.60 -8.54 -17.69
N ILE A 148 10.35 -7.52 -18.49
CA ILE A 148 9.24 -7.52 -19.46
C ILE A 148 9.38 -8.65 -20.48
N ALA A 149 10.56 -8.85 -21.04
CA ALA A 149 10.79 -9.92 -21.99
C ALA A 149 10.52 -11.30 -21.35
N GLY A 150 11.08 -11.57 -20.18
CA GLY A 150 10.89 -12.82 -19.46
C GLY A 150 9.43 -13.08 -19.07
N ILE A 151 8.73 -12.06 -18.60
CA ILE A 151 7.29 -12.13 -18.29
C ILE A 151 6.49 -12.51 -19.55
N VAL A 152 6.69 -11.78 -20.64
CA VAL A 152 5.97 -12.07 -21.90
C VAL A 152 6.31 -13.46 -22.42
N HIS A 153 7.58 -13.83 -22.44
CA HIS A 153 8.03 -15.13 -22.93
C HIS A 153 7.50 -16.29 -22.09
N THR A 154 7.32 -16.12 -20.77
CA THR A 154 6.69 -17.12 -19.88
C THR A 154 5.25 -17.42 -20.28
N GLU A 155 4.51 -16.40 -20.70
CA GLU A 155 3.08 -16.52 -21.04
C GLU A 155 2.85 -17.00 -22.49
N LEU A 156 3.90 -17.16 -23.27
CA LEU A 156 3.74 -17.62 -24.65
C LEU A 156 3.59 -19.16 -24.73
N PRO A 157 2.71 -19.65 -25.61
CA PRO A 157 2.60 -21.08 -25.88
C PRO A 157 3.91 -21.72 -26.34
N GLY A 158 4.15 -22.97 -25.96
CA GLY A 158 5.37 -23.73 -26.26
C GLY A 158 5.77 -23.79 -27.74
N ILE A 159 4.83 -23.57 -28.67
CA ILE A 159 5.10 -23.51 -30.11
C ILE A 159 6.03 -22.36 -30.53
N PHE A 160 6.18 -21.35 -29.67
CA PHE A 160 7.09 -20.23 -29.92
C PHE A 160 8.49 -20.45 -29.36
N HIS A 161 8.71 -21.55 -28.63
CA HIS A 161 9.99 -21.94 -28.04
C HIS A 161 10.68 -20.88 -27.17
N GLN A 162 9.89 -20.05 -26.46
CA GLN A 162 10.40 -18.92 -25.67
C GLN A 162 10.69 -19.28 -24.20
N ARG A 163 10.50 -20.52 -23.78
CA ARG A 163 10.69 -20.93 -22.40
C ARG A 163 12.12 -20.73 -21.88
N LYS A 164 13.13 -21.25 -22.61
CA LYS A 164 14.53 -21.06 -22.21
C LYS A 164 14.96 -19.58 -22.20
N PRO A 165 14.60 -18.75 -23.19
CA PRO A 165 14.77 -17.30 -23.08
C PRO A 165 14.14 -16.72 -21.82
N ALA A 166 12.90 -17.06 -21.50
CA ALA A 166 12.21 -16.59 -20.29
C ALA A 166 12.97 -16.93 -19.00
N GLU A 167 13.39 -18.19 -18.85
CA GLU A 167 14.20 -18.62 -17.71
C GLU A 167 15.47 -17.82 -17.55
N ALA A 168 16.23 -17.62 -18.64
CA ALA A 168 17.46 -16.88 -18.63
C ALA A 168 17.27 -15.41 -18.28
N GLU A 169 16.21 -14.77 -18.81
CA GLU A 169 15.87 -13.37 -18.57
C GLU A 169 15.45 -13.13 -17.13
N LEU A 170 14.57 -14.00 -16.60
CA LEU A 170 14.11 -13.88 -15.23
C LEU A 170 15.19 -14.26 -14.21
N ALA A 171 16.02 -15.27 -14.50
CA ALA A 171 17.18 -15.60 -13.66
C ALA A 171 18.16 -14.43 -13.58
N TRP A 172 18.45 -13.78 -14.72
CA TRP A 172 19.29 -12.58 -14.74
C TRP A 172 18.69 -11.47 -13.86
N CYS A 173 17.36 -11.29 -13.86
CA CYS A 173 16.68 -10.33 -12.98
C CYS A 173 16.86 -10.67 -11.50
N VAL A 174 16.84 -11.95 -11.12
CA VAL A 174 17.12 -12.37 -9.74
C VAL A 174 18.57 -12.09 -9.35
N GLU A 175 19.52 -12.39 -10.22
CA GLU A 175 20.94 -12.11 -10.00
C GLU A 175 21.25 -10.61 -9.90
N ASN A 176 20.42 -9.76 -10.49
CA ASN A 176 20.56 -8.31 -10.50
C ASN A 176 19.39 -7.61 -9.77
N ALA A 177 18.89 -8.22 -8.70
CA ALA A 177 17.74 -7.72 -7.93
C ALA A 177 17.95 -6.30 -7.37
N ASP A 178 19.21 -5.91 -7.12
CA ASP A 178 19.62 -4.57 -6.71
C ASP A 178 19.36 -3.49 -7.77
N LYS A 179 19.17 -3.89 -9.04
CA LYS A 179 18.86 -3.00 -10.16
C LYS A 179 17.36 -2.89 -10.45
N ALA A 180 16.51 -3.63 -9.72
CA ALA A 180 15.07 -3.52 -9.86
C ALA A 180 14.63 -2.08 -9.51
N PRO A 181 13.80 -1.42 -10.33
CA PRO A 181 13.33 -0.07 -10.02
C PRO A 181 12.58 0.00 -8.69
N HIS A 182 11.81 -1.04 -8.39
CA HIS A 182 11.16 -1.26 -7.09
C HIS A 182 10.82 -2.75 -6.91
N ALA A 183 10.44 -3.13 -5.71
CA ALA A 183 10.19 -4.52 -5.35
C ALA A 183 9.09 -5.21 -6.18
N GLY A 184 8.09 -4.46 -6.65
CA GLY A 184 7.03 -5.01 -7.49
C GLY A 184 7.55 -5.69 -8.75
N TRP A 185 8.62 -5.15 -9.37
CA TRP A 185 9.27 -5.79 -10.51
C TRP A 185 9.88 -7.16 -10.14
N LEU A 186 10.52 -7.24 -8.99
CA LEU A 186 11.13 -8.49 -8.52
C LEU A 186 10.07 -9.53 -8.12
N ARG A 187 8.96 -9.09 -7.54
CA ARG A 187 7.81 -9.97 -7.24
C ARG A 187 7.24 -10.62 -8.50
N GLU A 188 7.06 -9.85 -9.57
CA GLU A 188 6.61 -10.38 -10.86
C GLU A 188 7.61 -11.39 -11.45
N VAL A 189 8.91 -11.13 -11.31
CA VAL A 189 9.97 -12.06 -11.72
C VAL A 189 9.83 -13.40 -10.98
N TYR A 190 9.71 -13.39 -9.65
CA TYR A 190 9.53 -14.61 -8.87
C TYR A 190 8.23 -15.35 -9.21
N TYR A 191 7.14 -14.63 -9.41
CA TYR A 191 5.88 -15.22 -9.81
C TYR A 191 6.01 -16.00 -11.12
N HIS A 192 6.62 -15.41 -12.15
CA HIS A 192 6.78 -16.06 -13.45
C HIS A 192 7.81 -17.19 -13.44
N LEU A 193 8.89 -17.08 -12.64
CA LEU A 193 9.78 -18.23 -12.38
C LEU A 193 9.04 -19.38 -11.71
N GLY A 194 8.14 -19.09 -10.78
CA GLY A 194 7.29 -20.10 -10.16
C GLY A 194 6.36 -20.79 -11.17
N LYS A 195 5.79 -20.04 -12.10
CA LYS A 195 4.97 -20.62 -13.21
C LYS A 195 5.80 -21.55 -14.10
N LEU A 196 7.04 -21.15 -14.43
CA LEU A 196 7.94 -21.99 -15.23
C LEU A 196 8.28 -23.29 -14.49
N ALA A 197 8.67 -23.22 -13.22
CA ALA A 197 8.95 -24.38 -12.39
C ALA A 197 7.73 -25.31 -12.24
N LEU A 198 6.53 -24.74 -12.05
CA LEU A 198 5.29 -25.51 -11.97
C LEU A 198 5.02 -26.28 -13.27
N ALA A 199 5.26 -25.66 -14.42
CA ALA A 199 5.09 -26.27 -15.74
C ALA A 199 6.12 -27.38 -16.02
N GLU A 200 7.25 -27.44 -15.28
CA GLU A 200 8.25 -28.51 -15.31
C GLU A 200 7.97 -29.63 -14.31
N GLY A 201 6.98 -29.43 -13.45
CA GLY A 201 6.66 -30.36 -12.37
C GLY A 201 7.53 -30.17 -11.12
N GLU A 202 8.35 -29.13 -11.07
CA GLU A 202 9.23 -28.80 -9.94
C GLU A 202 8.47 -28.10 -8.83
N GLN A 203 7.52 -28.80 -8.22
CA GLN A 203 6.56 -28.23 -7.27
C GLN A 203 7.20 -27.55 -6.05
N ALA A 204 8.33 -28.06 -5.55
CA ALA A 204 9.02 -27.47 -4.40
C ALA A 204 9.59 -26.10 -4.76
N GLN A 205 10.24 -25.99 -5.92
CA GLN A 205 10.81 -24.75 -6.42
C GLN A 205 9.71 -23.74 -6.80
N ALA A 206 8.62 -24.21 -7.40
CA ALA A 206 7.46 -23.39 -7.69
C ALA A 206 6.89 -22.74 -6.42
N ARG A 207 6.77 -23.50 -5.32
CA ARG A 207 6.32 -22.95 -4.02
C ARG A 207 7.30 -21.96 -3.42
N ASP A 208 8.60 -22.19 -3.51
CA ASP A 208 9.62 -21.25 -3.04
C ASP A 208 9.53 -19.91 -3.80
N TYR A 209 9.45 -19.96 -5.11
CA TYR A 209 9.28 -18.77 -5.93
C TYR A 209 7.96 -18.06 -5.67
N LEU A 210 6.86 -18.80 -5.48
CA LEU A 210 5.57 -18.22 -5.14
C LEU A 210 5.63 -17.48 -3.79
N ALA A 211 6.24 -18.10 -2.78
CA ALA A 211 6.43 -17.45 -1.48
C ALA A 211 7.25 -16.16 -1.58
N ARG A 212 8.33 -16.16 -2.38
CA ARG A 212 9.14 -14.95 -2.62
C ARG A 212 8.39 -13.87 -3.40
N SER A 213 7.45 -14.27 -4.25
CA SER A 213 6.62 -13.32 -4.98
C SER A 213 5.59 -12.62 -4.08
N GLY A 214 5.26 -13.21 -2.93
CA GLY A 214 4.21 -12.72 -2.03
C GLY A 214 2.79 -12.94 -2.57
N TYR A 215 2.61 -13.66 -3.68
CA TYR A 215 1.29 -14.03 -4.18
C TYR A 215 0.81 -15.35 -3.52
N LYS A 216 -0.50 -15.47 -3.32
CA LYS A 216 -1.11 -16.63 -2.66
C LYS A 216 -1.05 -17.90 -3.51
N ASP A 217 -1.29 -17.74 -4.81
CA ASP A 217 -1.31 -18.83 -5.77
C ASP A 217 -0.98 -18.34 -7.18
N PHE A 218 -0.95 -19.26 -8.14
CA PHE A 218 -0.67 -18.94 -9.55
C PHE A 218 -1.91 -18.48 -10.35
N GLU A 219 -3.07 -18.34 -9.71
CA GLU A 219 -4.30 -17.84 -10.34
C GLU A 219 -4.49 -16.34 -10.19
N ARG A 220 -3.54 -15.68 -9.50
CA ARG A 220 -3.51 -14.23 -9.27
C ARG A 220 -4.74 -13.64 -8.60
N PRO A 221 -5.16 -14.03 -7.44
CA PRO A 221 -5.73 -13.04 -6.56
C PRO A 221 -4.58 -12.14 -6.10
N ILE A 222 -4.75 -10.84 -6.21
CA ILE A 222 -3.92 -9.88 -5.50
C ILE A 222 -4.05 -10.23 -4.03
N THR A 223 -3.09 -10.93 -3.47
CA THR A 223 -2.99 -11.04 -2.02
C THR A 223 -2.28 -9.81 -1.55
N LEU A 224 -3.06 -8.86 -1.13
CA LEU A 224 -2.61 -7.90 -0.17
C LEU A 224 -2.20 -8.71 1.06
N MET A 225 -0.97 -8.60 1.50
CA MET A 225 -0.55 -9.24 2.73
C MET A 225 -1.41 -8.66 3.84
N THR A 226 -2.20 -9.50 4.50
CA THR A 226 -2.90 -9.05 5.69
C THR A 226 -1.88 -8.95 6.81
N PRO A 227 -1.85 -7.86 7.55
CA PRO A 227 -0.97 -7.74 8.73
C PRO A 227 -1.32 -8.75 9.83
N PHE A 228 -2.43 -9.46 9.70
CA PHE A 228 -2.96 -10.43 10.65
C PHE A 228 -2.75 -11.86 10.16
N SER A 229 -1.49 -12.26 9.96
CA SER A 229 -1.18 -13.68 9.80
C SER A 229 -1.34 -14.38 11.17
N GLU A 230 -1.67 -15.67 11.16
CA GLU A 230 -1.75 -16.49 12.38
C GLU A 230 -0.42 -16.50 13.18
N GLU A 231 0.68 -16.07 12.58
CA GLU A 231 1.99 -15.95 13.21
C GLU A 231 2.11 -14.75 14.15
N VAL A 232 1.19 -13.79 14.09
CA VAL A 232 1.17 -12.61 14.96
C VAL A 232 0.33 -12.90 16.20
N ALA A 233 0.93 -13.58 17.16
CA ALA A 233 0.22 -14.12 18.33
C ALA A 233 -0.26 -13.07 19.35
N SER A 234 0.21 -11.82 19.29
CA SER A 234 -0.08 -10.84 20.34
C SER A 234 -1.20 -9.87 20.02
N GLY A 235 -1.60 -9.70 18.75
CA GLY A 235 -2.57 -8.68 18.33
C GLY A 235 -2.08 -7.23 18.44
N HIS A 236 -0.88 -7.00 18.98
CA HIS A 236 -0.32 -5.66 19.21
C HIS A 236 0.85 -5.33 18.29
N THR A 237 1.14 -6.17 17.34
CA THR A 237 2.19 -6.00 16.33
C THR A 237 1.74 -6.58 15.01
N PHE A 238 2.25 -6.05 13.91
CA PHE A 238 1.91 -6.50 12.57
C PHE A 238 2.87 -7.57 12.02
N ALA A 239 3.95 -7.90 12.73
CA ALA A 239 4.88 -8.97 12.35
C ALA A 239 5.49 -9.70 13.54
N PRO A 240 6.06 -10.89 13.31
CA PRO A 240 6.87 -11.59 14.31
C PRO A 240 8.13 -10.80 14.66
N ARG A 241 8.64 -11.01 15.89
CA ARG A 241 9.89 -10.40 16.35
C ARG A 241 11.04 -10.75 15.42
N ARG A 242 11.67 -9.73 14.89
CA ARG A 242 12.79 -9.87 13.95
C ARG A 242 13.76 -8.72 14.10
N ILE A 243 15.06 -9.01 13.96
CA ILE A 243 16.11 -8.02 13.78
C ILE A 243 16.65 -8.18 12.36
N SER A 244 16.67 -7.08 11.61
CA SER A 244 17.17 -7.04 10.25
C SER A 244 18.28 -6.01 10.13
N GLU A 245 19.36 -6.35 9.45
CA GLU A 245 20.39 -5.39 9.06
C GLU A 245 20.03 -4.80 7.70
N ILE A 246 19.47 -3.61 7.70
CA ILE A 246 19.13 -2.88 6.46
C ILE A 246 20.39 -2.50 5.70
N VAL A 247 21.38 -2.00 6.42
CA VAL A 247 22.76 -1.82 5.95
C VAL A 247 23.63 -2.63 6.90
N PRO A 248 24.34 -3.68 6.41
CA PRO A 248 25.08 -4.60 7.27
C PRO A 248 26.03 -3.91 8.24
N GLY A 249 25.91 -4.19 9.52
CA GLY A 249 26.70 -3.61 10.60
C GLY A 249 26.51 -2.11 10.82
N ARG A 250 25.50 -1.48 10.20
CA ARG A 250 25.28 -0.03 10.25
C ARG A 250 23.88 0.37 10.62
N VAL A 251 22.84 -0.17 9.94
CA VAL A 251 21.46 0.20 10.14
C VAL A 251 20.67 -1.04 10.49
N TYR A 252 20.14 -1.07 11.68
CA TYR A 252 19.33 -2.16 12.23
C TYR A 252 17.88 -1.73 12.30
N ALA A 253 16.98 -2.64 11.96
CA ALA A 253 15.55 -2.50 12.11
C ALA A 253 15.02 -3.65 12.98
N LEU A 254 14.20 -3.33 13.95
CA LEU A 254 13.61 -4.25 14.91
C LEU A 254 12.10 -4.22 14.79
N SER A 255 11.53 -5.32 14.28
CA SER A 255 10.10 -5.50 14.07
C SER A 255 9.48 -6.35 15.17
N GLY A 256 8.19 -6.15 15.44
CA GLY A 256 7.39 -7.06 16.28
C GLY A 256 7.62 -6.95 17.78
N PHE A 257 8.20 -5.87 18.27
CA PHE A 257 8.36 -5.63 19.71
C PHE A 257 7.19 -4.86 20.33
N GLU A 258 6.30 -4.39 19.56
CA GLU A 258 4.98 -3.85 19.81
C GLU A 258 4.51 -3.16 18.52
N PHE A 259 3.81 -2.03 18.60
CA PHE A 259 3.16 -1.41 17.46
C PHE A 259 4.18 -0.74 16.51
N THR A 260 5.19 -0.04 17.05
CA THR A 260 6.15 0.77 16.29
C THR A 260 7.46 0.03 16.03
N GLU A 261 8.05 0.24 14.86
CA GLU A 261 9.39 -0.21 14.51
C GLU A 261 10.45 0.58 15.27
N TYR A 262 11.54 -0.08 15.64
CA TYR A 262 12.72 0.55 16.22
C TYR A 262 13.85 0.51 15.22
N TYR A 263 14.50 1.65 15.00
CA TYR A 263 15.68 1.69 14.16
C TYR A 263 16.90 2.19 14.92
N PHE A 264 18.05 1.57 14.64
CA PHE A 264 19.32 1.98 15.23
C PHE A 264 20.40 2.08 14.17
N VAL A 265 21.18 3.16 14.23
CA VAL A 265 22.26 3.47 13.30
C VAL A 265 23.57 3.56 14.08
N VAL A 266 24.56 2.80 13.66
CA VAL A 266 25.93 2.89 14.21
C VAL A 266 26.67 4.00 13.49
N SER A 267 27.30 4.93 14.22
CA SER A 267 28.10 6.01 13.64
C SER A 267 29.31 5.51 12.83
N ASP A 268 29.86 6.34 11.94
CA ASP A 268 30.99 5.98 11.08
C ASP A 268 32.23 5.62 11.88
N ASP A 269 32.49 6.37 12.96
CA ASP A 269 33.60 6.09 13.88
C ASP A 269 33.34 4.93 14.87
N ARG A 270 32.13 4.33 14.80
CA ARG A 270 31.66 3.22 15.63
C ARG A 270 31.66 3.53 17.14
N ARG A 271 31.52 4.80 17.54
CA ARG A 271 31.51 5.19 18.95
C ARG A 271 30.15 5.59 19.47
N GLU A 272 29.20 5.80 18.59
CA GLU A 272 27.86 6.25 18.92
C GLU A 272 26.81 5.38 18.28
N LEU A 273 25.73 5.09 19.00
CA LEU A 273 24.50 4.52 18.49
C LEU A 273 23.43 5.60 18.46
N ILE A 274 22.71 5.67 17.37
CA ILE A 274 21.66 6.65 17.09
C ILE A 274 20.35 5.88 16.95
N GLY A 275 19.31 6.24 17.70
CA GLY A 275 17.97 5.68 17.60
C GLY A 275 17.05 6.55 16.73
N ILE A 276 16.07 5.93 16.11
CA ILE A 276 14.95 6.58 15.45
C ILE A 276 13.69 6.08 16.13
N ASP A 277 12.92 6.99 16.70
CA ASP A 277 11.78 6.78 17.57
C ASP A 277 12.07 6.01 18.87
N ALA A 278 11.17 6.09 19.81
CA ALA A 278 11.30 5.49 21.12
C ALA A 278 10.29 4.37 21.38
N GLY A 279 9.38 4.14 20.46
CA GLY A 279 8.37 3.09 20.56
C GLY A 279 7.22 3.41 21.52
N THR A 280 6.35 2.44 21.70
CA THR A 280 5.05 2.58 22.34
C THR A 280 5.16 2.75 23.87
N ARG A 281 5.99 1.94 24.52
CA ARG A 281 6.09 1.86 25.99
C ARG A 281 7.52 1.59 26.44
N PRO A 282 7.86 1.93 27.72
CA PRO A 282 9.18 1.62 28.27
C PRO A 282 9.56 0.15 28.20
N ASP A 283 8.60 -0.76 28.42
CA ASP A 283 8.86 -2.20 28.42
C ASP A 283 9.12 -2.74 27.01
N SER A 284 8.39 -2.27 26.00
CA SER A 284 8.65 -2.65 24.61
C SER A 284 9.99 -2.09 24.12
N ALA A 285 10.31 -0.84 24.47
CA ALA A 285 11.60 -0.23 24.18
C ALA A 285 12.76 -1.00 24.81
N LYS A 286 12.58 -1.43 26.07
CA LYS A 286 13.55 -2.29 26.77
C LYS A 286 13.73 -3.60 26.05
N ALA A 287 12.64 -4.31 25.77
CA ALA A 287 12.69 -5.61 25.09
C ALA A 287 13.39 -5.51 23.72
N ALA A 288 13.09 -4.48 22.94
CA ALA A 288 13.72 -4.22 21.64
C ALA A 288 15.22 -3.95 21.78
N TYR A 289 15.60 -3.04 22.68
CA TYR A 289 17.00 -2.68 22.88
C TYR A 289 17.84 -3.83 23.43
N GLU A 290 17.33 -4.58 24.41
CA GLU A 290 18.01 -5.76 24.96
C GLU A 290 18.18 -6.86 23.88
N ALA A 291 17.18 -7.07 23.04
CA ALA A 291 17.28 -8.01 21.91
C ALA A 291 18.36 -7.56 20.90
N LEU A 292 18.43 -6.27 20.59
CA LEU A 292 19.48 -5.72 19.73
C LEU A 292 20.87 -5.94 20.36
N ARG A 293 21.02 -5.65 21.66
CA ARG A 293 22.29 -5.85 22.38
C ARG A 293 22.71 -7.31 22.42
N ALA A 294 21.75 -8.24 22.52
CA ALA A 294 22.02 -9.68 22.44
C ALA A 294 22.42 -10.11 21.02
N TYR A 295 21.78 -9.56 20.00
CA TYR A 295 22.09 -9.83 18.60
C TYR A 295 23.48 -9.28 18.19
N ALA A 296 23.80 -8.06 18.62
CA ALA A 296 25.04 -7.36 18.30
C ALA A 296 25.71 -6.82 19.59
N PRO A 297 26.47 -7.65 20.34
CA PRO A 297 26.97 -7.29 21.67
C PRO A 297 27.96 -6.12 21.72
N ASN A 298 28.61 -5.85 20.60
CA ASN A 298 29.68 -4.83 20.49
C ASN A 298 29.16 -3.46 20.01
N LEU A 299 27.85 -3.23 20.03
CA LEU A 299 27.30 -1.92 19.67
C LEU A 299 27.74 -0.84 20.67
N PRO A 300 28.00 0.39 20.22
CA PRO A 300 28.31 1.51 21.10
C PRO A 300 27.11 1.92 21.98
N GLU A 301 27.32 2.90 22.83
CA GLU A 301 26.25 3.46 23.66
C GLU A 301 25.26 4.27 22.80
N LEU A 302 23.98 4.22 23.17
CA LEU A 302 22.94 5.07 22.61
C LEU A 302 23.14 6.52 23.11
N THR A 303 23.41 7.45 22.20
CA THR A 303 23.70 8.86 22.53
C THR A 303 22.67 9.83 21.99
N THR A 304 21.95 9.45 20.95
CA THR A 304 20.99 10.32 20.24
C THR A 304 19.78 9.51 19.84
N VAL A 305 18.59 10.11 19.99
CA VAL A 305 17.34 9.58 19.44
C VAL A 305 16.62 10.69 18.69
N PHE A 306 16.26 10.43 17.45
CA PHE A 306 15.41 11.31 16.65
C PHE A 306 13.97 10.82 16.74
N ILE A 307 13.04 11.71 17.07
CA ILE A 307 11.60 11.45 17.06
C ILE A 307 11.04 11.94 15.73
N THR A 308 10.37 11.05 15.01
CA THR A 308 9.81 11.36 13.70
C THR A 308 8.60 12.28 13.81
N HIS A 309 7.72 12.04 14.80
CA HIS A 309 6.53 12.85 15.07
C HIS A 309 5.97 12.57 16.48
N SER A 310 4.91 13.25 16.88
CA SER A 310 4.42 13.29 18.26
C SER A 310 3.50 12.15 18.68
N HIS A 311 3.15 11.21 17.81
CA HIS A 311 2.27 10.10 18.19
C HIS A 311 2.85 9.29 19.35
N TRP A 312 1.95 8.84 20.22
CA TRP A 312 2.26 8.16 21.49
C TRP A 312 3.13 6.92 21.32
N ASP A 313 2.98 6.20 20.24
CA ASP A 313 3.70 4.97 19.93
C ASP A 313 5.12 5.20 19.38
N HIS A 314 5.47 6.44 19.04
CA HIS A 314 6.84 6.84 18.67
C HIS A 314 7.62 7.43 19.82
N VAL A 315 6.94 7.84 20.90
CA VAL A 315 7.53 8.58 22.01
C VAL A 315 7.45 7.83 23.34
N GLY A 316 6.43 6.97 23.53
CA GLY A 316 6.07 6.40 24.83
C GLY A 316 7.18 5.64 25.56
N GLY A 317 8.16 5.09 24.86
CA GLY A 317 9.29 4.38 25.44
C GLY A 317 10.48 5.25 25.89
N HIS A 318 10.42 6.57 25.69
CA HIS A 318 11.56 7.47 25.93
C HIS A 318 12.14 7.39 27.36
N THR A 319 11.30 7.15 28.35
CA THR A 319 11.74 7.07 29.76
C THR A 319 12.73 5.93 29.97
N TYR A 320 12.54 4.79 29.32
CA TYR A 320 13.54 3.71 29.37
C TYR A 320 14.87 4.14 28.76
N PHE A 321 14.87 4.72 27.56
CA PHE A 321 16.12 5.13 26.91
C PHE A 321 16.89 6.18 27.74
N ARG A 322 16.19 7.10 28.42
CA ARG A 322 16.84 8.05 29.34
C ARG A 322 17.55 7.38 30.52
N THR A 323 17.17 6.16 30.89
CA THR A 323 17.89 5.41 31.95
C THR A 323 19.22 4.84 31.47
N LEU A 324 19.41 4.65 30.19
CA LEU A 324 20.60 4.02 29.62
C LEU A 324 21.82 4.93 29.64
N ASN A 325 21.62 6.20 29.36
CA ASN A 325 22.70 7.18 29.25
C ASN A 325 22.21 8.58 29.67
N PRO A 326 22.76 9.16 30.74
CA PRO A 326 22.41 10.53 31.18
C PRO A 326 22.73 11.62 30.15
N ARG A 327 23.56 11.33 29.15
CA ARG A 327 23.93 12.25 28.08
C ARG A 327 23.15 11.99 26.78
N LEU A 328 22.12 11.17 26.83
CA LEU A 328 21.25 10.92 25.70
C LEU A 328 20.46 12.17 25.35
N HIS A 329 20.50 12.54 24.07
CA HIS A 329 19.76 13.67 23.53
C HIS A 329 18.63 13.19 22.62
N PHE A 330 17.42 13.70 22.89
CA PHE A 330 16.27 13.54 22.00
C PHE A 330 16.10 14.78 21.14
N TYR A 331 15.97 14.55 19.83
CA TYR A 331 15.62 15.56 18.84
C TYR A 331 14.16 15.39 18.44
N ALA A 332 13.40 16.47 18.38
CA ALA A 332 12.06 16.52 17.82
C ALA A 332 11.81 17.86 17.13
N ARG A 333 10.69 17.98 16.45
CA ARG A 333 10.28 19.25 15.81
C ARG A 333 10.01 20.32 16.85
N CYS A 334 10.20 21.59 16.44
CA CYS A 334 9.98 22.75 17.33
C CYS A 334 8.51 22.88 17.77
N ASN A 335 7.56 22.45 16.96
CA ASN A 335 6.12 22.45 17.24
C ASN A 335 5.61 21.16 17.93
N TYR A 336 6.50 20.24 18.34
CA TYR A 336 6.13 19.01 19.06
C TYR A 336 5.18 19.28 20.23
N GLY A 337 5.47 20.30 21.06
CA GLY A 337 4.65 20.62 22.23
C GLY A 337 3.23 21.07 21.90
N GLU A 338 3.02 21.67 20.73
CA GLU A 338 1.70 22.09 20.25
C GLU A 338 0.90 20.88 19.74
N GLU A 339 1.56 19.99 19.00
CA GLU A 339 0.91 18.80 18.45
C GLU A 339 0.51 17.83 19.56
N ILE A 340 1.42 17.50 20.47
CA ILE A 340 1.10 16.60 21.59
C ILE A 340 0.01 17.16 22.51
N ALA A 341 -0.11 18.47 22.65
CA ALA A 341 -1.17 19.09 23.42
C ALA A 341 -2.56 18.91 22.75
N ARG A 342 -2.62 18.80 21.44
CA ARG A 342 -3.84 18.48 20.69
C ARG A 342 -4.20 17.00 20.86
N GLU A 343 -3.24 16.10 20.69
CA GLU A 343 -3.42 14.67 20.78
C GLU A 343 -3.89 14.22 22.16
N VAL A 344 -3.20 14.62 23.22
CA VAL A 344 -3.55 14.21 24.59
C VAL A 344 -4.68 15.02 25.22
N GLY A 345 -5.27 15.97 24.52
CA GLY A 345 -6.45 16.71 24.95
C GLY A 345 -7.73 15.89 24.89
N ALA A 346 -7.78 14.88 24.03
CA ALA A 346 -8.86 13.91 23.92
C ALA A 346 -8.45 12.57 24.57
N PRO A 347 -9.40 11.77 25.09
CA PRO A 347 -9.12 10.38 25.49
C PRO A 347 -8.59 9.60 24.29
N ASP A 348 -7.44 8.96 24.44
CA ASP A 348 -6.95 8.04 23.43
C ASP A 348 -7.72 6.73 23.48
N VAL A 349 -8.87 6.75 22.83
CA VAL A 349 -9.74 5.58 22.73
C VAL A 349 -9.07 4.43 21.99
N PHE A 350 -8.23 4.74 20.99
CA PHE A 350 -7.53 3.74 20.22
C PHE A 350 -6.45 3.03 21.05
N GLY A 351 -5.61 3.78 21.75
CA GLY A 351 -4.56 3.22 22.59
C GLY A 351 -5.12 2.30 23.69
N GLU A 352 -6.17 2.73 24.40
CA GLU A 352 -6.83 1.89 25.39
C GLU A 352 -7.45 0.62 24.80
N GLN A 353 -8.13 0.72 23.65
CA GLN A 353 -8.76 -0.43 22.99
C GLN A 353 -7.73 -1.40 22.43
N PHE A 354 -6.61 -0.90 21.93
CA PHE A 354 -5.60 -1.70 21.26
C PHE A 354 -4.61 -2.36 22.23
N PHE A 355 -4.17 -1.63 23.27
CA PHE A 355 -3.16 -2.10 24.21
C PHE A 355 -3.72 -2.55 25.57
N GLY A 356 -5.00 -2.29 25.86
CA GLY A 356 -5.66 -2.73 27.07
C GLY A 356 -5.13 -2.09 28.35
N GLU A 357 -5.36 -2.77 29.47
CA GLU A 357 -4.90 -2.31 30.79
C GLU A 357 -3.38 -2.13 30.85
N GLY A 358 -2.94 -1.00 31.36
CA GLY A 358 -1.51 -0.65 31.54
C GLY A 358 -0.95 0.25 30.43
N PHE A 359 -1.70 0.56 29.39
CA PHE A 359 -1.37 1.67 28.51
C PHE A 359 -1.55 2.99 29.24
N SER A 360 -0.57 3.87 29.17
CA SER A 360 -0.63 5.18 29.85
C SER A 360 0.01 6.25 28.97
N LEU A 361 -0.75 7.29 28.71
CA LEU A 361 -0.27 8.51 28.06
C LEU A 361 0.69 9.35 28.93
N ASP A 362 0.90 9.01 30.20
CA ASP A 362 1.76 9.78 31.09
C ASP A 362 3.22 9.83 30.61
N ASN A 363 3.72 8.72 30.03
CA ASN A 363 5.05 8.72 29.43
C ASN A 363 5.13 9.70 28.25
N VAL A 364 4.13 9.71 27.39
CA VAL A 364 4.05 10.61 26.23
C VAL A 364 3.98 12.08 26.70
N ARG A 365 3.11 12.38 27.66
CA ARG A 365 2.96 13.71 28.28
C ARG A 365 4.24 14.21 28.97
N SER A 366 5.03 13.30 29.51
CA SER A 366 6.27 13.64 30.22
C SER A 366 7.44 13.91 29.27
N PHE A 367 7.34 13.53 27.98
CA PHE A 367 8.41 13.72 27.03
C PHE A 367 8.66 15.20 26.75
N LYS A 368 9.95 15.54 26.74
CA LYS A 368 10.44 16.86 26.30
C LYS A 368 11.69 16.62 25.47
N PRO A 369 11.74 17.11 24.23
CA PRO A 369 12.94 17.06 23.42
C PRO A 369 14.04 17.92 24.07
N ASP A 370 15.28 17.44 23.98
CA ASP A 370 16.45 18.18 24.42
C ASP A 370 16.88 19.21 23.37
N ILE A 371 16.65 18.88 22.11
CA ILE A 371 16.99 19.72 20.96
C ILE A 371 15.80 19.76 20.00
N THR A 372 15.40 20.96 19.62
CA THR A 372 14.30 21.18 18.68
C THR A 372 14.80 21.54 17.28
N VAL A 373 14.12 21.01 16.26
CA VAL A 373 14.42 21.21 14.85
C VAL A 373 13.33 22.10 14.22
N ASP A 374 13.71 23.27 13.77
CA ASP A 374 12.80 24.24 13.14
C ASP A 374 12.78 24.13 11.60
N ARG A 375 13.95 23.95 11.01
CA ARG A 375 14.16 23.92 9.56
C ARG A 375 15.07 22.77 9.19
N ARG A 376 15.17 22.48 7.89
CA ARG A 376 16.13 21.51 7.38
C ARG A 376 17.51 21.77 7.98
N THR A 377 18.07 20.73 8.56
CA THR A 377 19.31 20.80 9.34
C THR A 377 20.21 19.64 8.98
N ASP A 378 21.44 19.96 8.60
CA ASP A 378 22.47 18.96 8.38
C ASP A 378 23.28 18.78 9.67
N LEU A 379 23.43 17.54 10.11
CA LEU A 379 24.16 17.13 11.30
C LEU A 379 25.29 16.18 10.94
N LYS A 380 26.28 16.11 11.85
CA LYS A 380 27.31 15.09 11.79
C LYS A 380 27.51 14.49 13.18
N ILE A 381 27.18 13.21 13.35
CA ILE A 381 27.31 12.48 14.62
C ILE A 381 28.27 11.30 14.42
N GLY A 382 29.36 11.27 15.16
CA GLY A 382 30.38 10.24 15.01
C GLY A 382 30.88 10.02 13.57
N GLY A 383 30.95 11.09 12.80
CA GLY A 383 31.32 11.04 11.37
C GLY A 383 30.12 10.89 10.43
N THR A 384 29.02 10.27 10.84
CA THR A 384 27.82 10.01 10.04
C THR A 384 27.09 11.30 9.69
N ARG A 385 26.86 11.52 8.41
CA ARG A 385 26.05 12.64 7.91
C ARG A 385 24.57 12.31 8.07
N ILE A 386 23.82 13.25 8.63
CA ILE A 386 22.39 13.12 8.87
C ILE A 386 21.70 14.40 8.43
N GLU A 387 20.69 14.29 7.64
CA GLU A 387 19.86 15.41 7.21
C GLU A 387 18.49 15.28 7.86
N LEU A 388 18.12 16.24 8.69
CA LEU A 388 16.80 16.37 9.29
C LEU A 388 15.93 17.25 8.40
N ILE A 389 14.82 16.70 7.93
CA ILE A 389 13.94 17.36 6.97
C ILE A 389 12.56 17.53 7.60
N PRO A 390 12.21 18.72 8.10
CA PRO A 390 10.86 19.00 8.55
C PRO A 390 9.83 18.82 7.44
N VAL A 391 8.76 18.11 7.77
CA VAL A 391 7.60 17.92 6.89
C VAL A 391 6.40 18.52 7.63
N GLN A 392 5.73 19.48 7.00
CA GLN A 392 4.55 20.09 7.58
C GLN A 392 3.31 19.47 6.96
N GLY A 393 2.48 18.84 7.76
CA GLY A 393 1.36 18.05 7.28
C GLY A 393 1.79 16.61 6.95
N GLY A 394 1.11 15.96 6.07
CA GLY A 394 1.23 14.51 5.93
C GLY A 394 0.39 13.85 6.99
N GLU A 395 0.97 13.12 7.92
CA GLU A 395 0.24 12.57 9.05
C GLU A 395 0.03 13.62 10.15
N THR A 396 1.11 14.22 10.64
CA THR A 396 1.08 15.29 11.66
C THR A 396 1.79 16.55 11.18
N HIS A 397 1.57 17.68 11.83
CA HIS A 397 2.25 18.93 11.49
C HIS A 397 3.68 19.02 12.04
N ASP A 398 4.07 18.12 12.95
CA ASP A 398 5.42 18.04 13.50
C ASP A 398 6.26 16.89 12.92
N ALA A 399 5.83 16.31 11.82
CA ALA A 399 6.57 15.24 11.16
C ALA A 399 7.97 15.71 10.71
N MET A 400 8.94 14.80 10.81
CA MET A 400 10.32 15.02 10.42
C MET A 400 10.90 13.76 9.79
N PHE A 401 11.42 13.90 8.58
CA PHE A 401 12.19 12.82 7.95
C PHE A 401 13.65 12.88 8.39
N ILE A 402 14.26 11.73 8.58
CA ILE A 402 15.68 11.57 8.89
C ILE A 402 16.34 10.88 7.72
N TYR A 403 17.30 11.54 7.06
CA TYR A 403 17.97 11.00 5.89
C TYR A 403 19.45 10.77 6.14
N LEU A 404 19.94 9.58 5.82
CA LEU A 404 21.36 9.22 5.80
C LEU A 404 21.83 9.22 4.35
N PRO A 405 22.47 10.29 3.88
CA PRO A 405 22.79 10.44 2.46
C PRO A 405 23.85 9.42 1.97
N ASP A 406 24.78 9.01 2.82
CA ASP A 406 25.86 8.08 2.45
C ASP A 406 25.34 6.65 2.27
N GLU A 407 24.39 6.20 3.08
CA GLU A 407 23.73 4.91 2.99
C GLU A 407 22.50 4.95 2.07
N SER A 408 22.03 6.14 1.71
CA SER A 408 20.79 6.36 0.98
C SER A 408 19.58 5.73 1.70
N VAL A 409 19.48 5.96 3.02
CA VAL A 409 18.40 5.50 3.89
C VAL A 409 17.57 6.70 4.33
N LEU A 410 16.25 6.61 4.15
CA LEU A 410 15.30 7.63 4.57
C LEU A 410 14.28 7.02 5.53
N PHE A 411 14.24 7.55 6.75
CA PHE A 411 13.23 7.24 7.76
C PHE A 411 12.11 8.29 7.66
N VAL A 412 10.89 7.84 7.52
CA VAL A 412 9.74 8.71 7.22
C VAL A 412 8.65 8.71 8.29
N GLY A 413 8.84 7.97 9.40
CA GLY A 413 7.77 7.78 10.39
C GLY A 413 6.53 7.19 9.74
N ASP A 414 5.38 7.71 10.06
CA ASP A 414 4.08 7.21 9.60
C ASP A 414 3.54 7.95 8.38
N PHE A 415 4.38 8.75 7.73
CA PHE A 415 4.04 9.42 6.48
C PHE A 415 3.34 8.49 5.47
N ILE A 416 3.80 7.26 5.36
CA ILE A 416 3.16 6.17 4.61
C ILE A 416 3.46 4.84 5.29
N MET A 417 2.45 4.06 5.54
CA MET A 417 2.55 2.71 6.05
C MET A 417 2.18 1.70 4.96
N PRO A 418 2.93 0.61 4.78
CA PRO A 418 2.76 -0.29 3.63
C PRO A 418 1.36 -0.85 3.46
N TYR A 419 0.68 -1.15 4.57
CA TYR A 419 -0.67 -1.70 4.54
C TYR A 419 -1.76 -0.71 4.94
N LEU A 420 -1.39 0.36 5.62
CA LEU A 420 -2.34 1.25 6.26
C LEU A 420 -2.44 2.61 5.57
N GLY A 421 -1.56 2.88 4.61
CA GLY A 421 -1.47 4.21 4.01
C GLY A 421 -0.95 5.23 5.02
N ALA A 422 -1.59 6.36 5.12
CA ALA A 422 -1.43 7.35 6.19
C ALA A 422 -2.83 7.58 6.80
N PRO A 423 -3.29 6.70 7.70
CA PRO A 423 -4.68 6.70 8.17
C PRO A 423 -5.04 7.94 8.98
N PHE A 424 -4.05 8.64 9.53
CA PHE A 424 -4.24 9.82 10.36
C PHE A 424 -4.02 11.14 9.60
N VAL A 425 -4.24 11.12 8.28
CA VAL A 425 -4.13 12.33 7.44
C VAL A 425 -5.07 13.46 7.88
N GLU A 426 -6.06 13.17 8.71
CA GLU A 426 -6.92 14.16 9.34
C GLU A 426 -6.17 15.08 10.30
N GLU A 427 -5.12 14.59 10.94
CA GLU A 427 -4.29 15.39 11.87
C GLU A 427 -3.35 16.32 11.12
N GLY A 428 -2.89 15.88 9.93
CA GLY A 428 -2.14 16.70 9.01
C GLY A 428 -3.01 17.37 7.95
N ASP A 429 -2.52 17.36 6.72
CA ASP A 429 -3.27 17.84 5.56
C ASP A 429 -2.79 17.16 4.26
N LEU A 430 -3.70 17.09 3.28
CA LEU A 430 -3.39 16.47 1.99
C LEU A 430 -2.25 17.18 1.25
N GLN A 431 -2.14 18.52 1.37
CA GLN A 431 -1.09 19.27 0.67
C GLN A 431 0.28 18.96 1.27
N GLY A 432 0.37 18.87 2.60
CA GLY A 432 1.59 18.42 3.29
C GLY A 432 1.97 16.99 2.91
N LEU A 433 1.01 16.08 2.84
CA LEU A 433 1.21 14.70 2.38
C LEU A 433 1.76 14.67 0.95
N LEU A 434 1.17 15.41 0.01
CA LEU A 434 1.65 15.48 -1.38
C LEU A 434 3.06 16.08 -1.48
N HIS A 435 3.39 17.07 -0.62
CA HIS A 435 4.73 17.62 -0.53
C HIS A 435 5.74 16.61 0.02
N ALA A 436 5.35 15.81 1.01
CA ALA A 436 6.19 14.74 1.55
C ALA A 436 6.53 13.69 0.47
N PHE A 437 5.58 13.35 -0.39
CA PHE A 437 5.85 12.51 -1.57
C PHE A 437 6.92 13.13 -2.49
N ASP A 438 6.86 14.44 -2.74
CA ASP A 438 7.87 15.13 -3.56
C ASP A 438 9.27 15.02 -2.95
N ILE A 439 9.40 15.16 -1.63
CA ILE A 439 10.66 15.00 -0.92
C ILE A 439 11.23 13.59 -1.13
N VAL A 440 10.40 12.55 -0.94
CA VAL A 440 10.84 11.16 -1.11
C VAL A 440 11.23 10.88 -2.56
N VAL A 441 10.43 11.32 -3.52
CA VAL A 441 10.73 11.17 -4.96
C VAL A 441 12.03 11.89 -5.33
N GLN A 442 12.25 13.10 -4.81
CA GLN A 442 13.47 13.87 -5.05
C GLN A 442 14.70 13.22 -4.43
N LYS A 443 14.58 12.69 -3.21
CA LYS A 443 15.67 11.98 -2.52
C LYS A 443 15.98 10.64 -3.19
N ASN A 444 14.98 9.98 -3.74
CA ASN A 444 15.09 8.66 -4.36
C ASN A 444 15.93 7.69 -3.50
N PRO A 445 15.55 7.45 -2.23
CA PRO A 445 16.36 6.66 -1.32
C PRO A 445 16.42 5.19 -1.77
N ARG A 446 17.55 4.56 -1.52
CA ARG A 446 17.70 3.11 -1.71
C ARG A 446 16.84 2.32 -0.72
N TYR A 447 16.71 2.83 0.51
CA TYR A 447 15.91 2.25 1.56
C TYR A 447 14.97 3.32 2.13
N LEU A 448 13.68 3.04 2.03
CA LEU A 448 12.62 3.84 2.62
C LEU A 448 12.07 3.08 3.82
N LEU A 449 12.21 3.65 5.01
CA LEU A 449 11.85 3.01 6.27
C LEU A 449 10.78 3.82 6.99
N HIS A 450 9.70 3.15 7.37
CA HIS A 450 8.53 3.76 8.00
C HIS A 450 8.39 3.33 9.46
N GLY A 451 7.45 3.94 10.20
CA GLY A 451 7.26 3.69 11.63
C GLY A 451 6.64 2.35 11.99
N HIS A 452 5.93 1.73 11.06
CA HIS A 452 5.27 0.44 11.24
C HIS A 452 5.70 -0.57 10.19
N GLU A 453 5.56 -1.84 10.53
CA GLU A 453 5.91 -2.92 9.63
C GLU A 453 4.79 -3.30 8.65
N PRO A 454 5.11 -4.06 7.63
CA PRO A 454 6.42 -4.64 7.33
C PRO A 454 7.40 -3.62 6.77
N LEU A 455 8.68 -3.95 6.83
CA LEU A 455 9.73 -3.11 6.30
C LEU A 455 9.51 -2.81 4.82
N THR A 456 9.57 -1.54 4.46
CA THR A 456 9.21 -1.06 3.12
C THR A 456 10.26 -1.25 2.04
N ARG A 457 11.43 -1.80 2.34
CA ARG A 457 12.40 -2.02 1.27
C ARG A 457 11.87 -2.87 0.12
N ASN A 458 10.82 -3.67 0.38
CA ASN A 458 10.09 -4.45 -0.60
C ASN A 458 8.73 -3.85 -0.97
N PHE A 459 8.40 -2.69 -0.43
CA PHE A 459 7.10 -2.06 -0.58
C PHE A 459 7.17 -0.83 -1.47
N ALA A 460 7.79 0.23 -1.00
CA ALA A 460 7.75 1.50 -1.68
C ALA A 460 9.11 1.84 -2.30
N SER A 461 9.06 2.31 -3.50
CA SER A 461 10.13 3.06 -4.15
C SER A 461 9.62 4.46 -4.45
N ALA A 462 10.51 5.36 -4.79
CA ALA A 462 10.13 6.71 -5.22
C ALA A 462 9.11 6.70 -6.37
N SER A 463 9.21 5.72 -7.29
CA SER A 463 8.26 5.58 -8.41
C SER A 463 6.88 5.12 -7.97
N MET A 464 6.77 4.23 -6.98
CA MET A 464 5.48 3.82 -6.43
C MET A 464 4.79 4.96 -5.69
N LEU A 465 5.55 5.75 -4.94
CA LEU A 465 5.04 6.93 -4.27
C LEU A 465 4.63 8.02 -5.27
N LEU A 466 5.32 8.14 -6.39
CA LEU A 466 4.90 9.01 -7.48
C LEU A 466 3.54 8.57 -8.05
N GLN A 467 3.33 7.26 -8.25
CA GLN A 467 2.03 6.74 -8.67
C GLN A 467 0.95 7.07 -7.64
N LEU A 468 1.20 6.76 -6.36
CA LEU A 468 0.23 7.05 -5.30
C LEU A 468 -0.10 8.54 -5.22
N LYS A 469 0.89 9.42 -5.37
CA LYS A 469 0.67 10.87 -5.45
C LYS A 469 -0.26 11.25 -6.60
N ILE A 470 -0.02 10.71 -7.80
CA ILE A 470 -0.87 10.95 -8.98
C ILE A 470 -2.31 10.52 -8.69
N ASP A 471 -2.48 9.35 -8.08
CA ASP A 471 -3.78 8.79 -7.73
C ASP A 471 -4.52 9.64 -6.68
N LEU A 472 -3.81 10.18 -5.70
CA LEU A 472 -4.38 11.10 -4.70
C LEU A 472 -4.76 12.46 -5.31
N VAL A 473 -3.97 12.98 -6.24
CA VAL A 473 -4.33 14.20 -6.98
C VAL A 473 -5.59 13.96 -7.82
N TRP A 474 -5.69 12.82 -8.49
CA TRP A 474 -6.88 12.43 -9.22
C TRP A 474 -8.10 12.33 -8.27
N LEU A 475 -7.96 11.65 -7.12
CA LEU A 475 -9.00 11.52 -6.11
C LEU A 475 -9.50 12.89 -5.64
N ARG A 476 -8.57 13.79 -5.34
CA ARG A 476 -8.92 15.17 -4.95
C ARG A 476 -9.84 15.84 -5.97
N GLU A 477 -9.49 15.76 -7.25
CA GLU A 477 -10.31 16.36 -8.31
C GLU A 477 -11.70 15.68 -8.44
N GLN A 478 -11.79 14.36 -8.24
CA GLN A 478 -13.07 13.65 -8.24
C GLN A 478 -13.95 14.11 -7.06
N VAL A 479 -13.39 14.15 -5.85
CA VAL A 479 -14.12 14.59 -4.64
C VAL A 479 -14.58 16.03 -4.79
N LEU A 480 -13.70 16.95 -5.21
CA LEU A 480 -14.07 18.35 -5.42
C LEU A 480 -15.16 18.52 -6.50
N THR A 481 -15.13 17.70 -7.54
CA THR A 481 -16.15 17.71 -8.58
C THR A 481 -17.50 17.22 -8.06
N ALA A 482 -17.51 16.12 -7.29
CA ALA A 482 -18.71 15.59 -6.66
C ALA A 482 -19.32 16.59 -5.66
N THR A 483 -18.46 17.20 -4.83
CA THR A 483 -18.88 18.23 -3.86
C THR A 483 -19.51 19.45 -4.55
N ARG A 484 -18.93 19.91 -5.67
CA ARG A 484 -19.52 21.03 -6.45
C ARG A 484 -20.87 20.69 -7.07
N ARG A 485 -21.14 19.40 -7.34
CA ARG A 485 -22.48 18.95 -7.80
C ARG A 485 -23.50 18.90 -6.66
N GLY A 486 -23.04 18.96 -5.41
CA GLY A 486 -23.89 18.80 -4.23
C GLY A 486 -24.11 17.33 -3.85
N ASP A 487 -23.20 16.43 -4.25
CA ASP A 487 -23.27 15.02 -3.86
C ASP A 487 -23.06 14.91 -2.34
N GLU A 488 -23.82 14.04 -1.69
CA GLU A 488 -23.68 13.74 -0.26
C GLU A 488 -22.38 12.96 0.00
N ARG A 489 -21.79 13.12 1.20
CA ARG A 489 -20.58 12.38 1.62
C ARG A 489 -20.71 10.88 1.38
N GLY A 490 -21.83 10.28 1.82
CA GLY A 490 -22.09 8.85 1.64
C GLY A 490 -22.12 8.42 0.17
N ALA A 491 -22.67 9.26 -0.70
CA ALA A 491 -22.70 9.00 -2.14
C ALA A 491 -21.29 9.02 -2.75
N ILE A 492 -20.41 9.93 -2.29
CA ILE A 492 -19.02 9.99 -2.74
C ILE A 492 -18.25 8.73 -2.31
N HIS A 493 -18.43 8.26 -1.08
CA HIS A 493 -17.85 6.98 -0.64
C HIS A 493 -18.39 5.78 -1.45
N GLN A 494 -19.70 5.74 -1.71
CA GLN A 494 -20.33 4.66 -2.47
C GLN A 494 -19.95 4.65 -3.95
N ALA A 495 -19.50 5.78 -4.50
CA ALA A 495 -18.98 5.86 -5.87
C ALA A 495 -17.71 5.02 -6.06
N ASN A 496 -17.11 4.52 -4.98
CA ASN A 496 -15.95 3.65 -4.99
C ASN A 496 -14.82 4.18 -5.89
N LEU A 497 -14.45 5.45 -5.67
CA LEU A 497 -13.46 6.18 -6.48
C LEU A 497 -12.10 5.47 -6.46
N ILE A 498 -11.83 4.67 -7.47
CA ILE A 498 -10.56 3.96 -7.66
C ILE A 498 -9.96 4.41 -8.98
N PRO A 499 -8.74 4.98 -8.97
CA PRO A 499 -8.04 5.30 -10.20
C PRO A 499 -7.87 4.04 -11.05
N PRO A 500 -8.11 4.13 -12.35
CA PRO A 500 -8.04 2.96 -13.22
C PRO A 500 -6.70 2.22 -13.20
N GLY A 501 -5.62 2.95 -12.94
CA GLY A 501 -4.29 2.40 -12.82
C GLY A 501 -4.09 1.44 -11.64
N LEU A 502 -4.93 1.53 -10.61
CA LEU A 502 -4.78 0.71 -9.41
C LEU A 502 -5.54 -0.62 -9.44
N VAL A 503 -6.56 -0.77 -10.30
CA VAL A 503 -7.56 -1.85 -10.19
C VAL A 503 -6.98 -3.25 -10.31
N ASN A 504 -5.85 -3.46 -10.99
CA ASN A 504 -5.47 -4.84 -11.32
C ASN A 504 -3.99 -5.22 -11.16
N ASN A 505 -3.04 -4.31 -10.93
CA ASN A 505 -1.63 -4.67 -11.11
C ASN A 505 -0.62 -4.09 -10.10
N GLN A 506 -1.05 -3.35 -9.10
CA GLN A 506 -0.11 -2.76 -8.13
C GLN A 506 -0.60 -2.94 -6.69
N PRO A 507 -0.51 -4.18 -6.16
CA PRO A 507 -0.95 -4.47 -4.80
C PRO A 507 -0.28 -3.58 -3.75
N ASP A 508 0.96 -3.16 -4.01
CA ASP A 508 1.75 -2.35 -3.08
C ASP A 508 1.25 -0.88 -2.98
N VAL A 509 0.51 -0.41 -3.97
CA VAL A 509 -0.09 0.95 -3.98
C VAL A 509 -1.58 0.91 -3.69
N TYR A 510 -2.24 -0.18 -4.07
CA TYR A 510 -3.69 -0.32 -4.00
C TYR A 510 -4.23 -0.21 -2.56
N GLN A 511 -3.64 -0.93 -1.62
CA GLN A 511 -4.12 -0.94 -0.25
C GLN A 511 -3.86 0.40 0.48
N PRO A 512 -2.66 0.98 0.43
CA PRO A 512 -2.45 2.33 0.96
C PRO A 512 -3.41 3.35 0.36
N TYR A 513 -3.67 3.27 -0.95
CA TYR A 513 -4.63 4.15 -1.60
C TYR A 513 -6.05 4.00 -1.03
N LEU A 514 -6.55 2.77 -0.84
CA LEU A 514 -7.90 2.54 -0.35
C LEU A 514 -8.13 3.15 1.04
N ILE A 515 -7.13 3.10 1.90
CA ILE A 515 -7.21 3.67 3.24
C ILE A 515 -7.12 5.19 3.16
N LEU A 516 -6.13 5.73 2.48
CA LEU A 516 -5.99 7.16 2.24
C LEU A 516 -7.24 7.75 1.57
N ARG A 517 -7.84 7.02 0.64
CA ARG A 517 -9.06 7.45 -0.06
C ARG A 517 -10.18 7.83 0.90
N GLU A 518 -10.46 7.02 1.90
CA GLU A 518 -11.56 7.27 2.83
C GLU A 518 -11.32 8.55 3.62
N HIS A 519 -10.13 8.69 4.19
CA HIS A 519 -9.74 9.87 4.95
C HIS A 519 -9.67 11.14 4.09
N VAL A 520 -9.15 11.03 2.88
CA VAL A 520 -9.08 12.17 1.94
C VAL A 520 -10.48 12.61 1.51
N ILE A 521 -11.41 11.69 1.28
CA ILE A 521 -12.80 12.04 0.96
C ILE A 521 -13.41 12.83 2.11
N ASP A 522 -13.32 12.32 3.33
CA ASP A 522 -13.90 12.97 4.51
C ASP A 522 -13.30 14.35 4.74
N ARG A 523 -11.98 14.44 4.73
CA ARG A 523 -11.26 15.71 4.91
C ARG A 523 -11.63 16.75 3.87
N LEU A 524 -11.60 16.39 2.60
CA LEU A 524 -11.94 17.30 1.52
C LEU A 524 -13.41 17.70 1.54
N TYR A 525 -14.30 16.77 1.88
CA TYR A 525 -15.70 17.07 2.02
C TYR A 525 -15.94 18.13 3.11
N ASP A 526 -15.42 17.89 4.31
CA ASP A 526 -15.56 18.83 5.43
C ASP A 526 -14.97 20.19 5.15
N GLN A 527 -13.80 20.25 4.49
CA GLN A 527 -13.15 21.51 4.13
C GLN A 527 -13.92 22.32 3.08
N ASN A 528 -14.64 21.66 2.17
CA ASN A 528 -15.28 22.32 1.03
C ASN A 528 -16.78 22.56 1.20
N VAL A 529 -17.48 21.70 1.91
CA VAL A 529 -18.89 21.87 2.26
C VAL A 529 -19.01 22.75 3.52
N GLY A 530 -18.13 22.52 4.50
CA GLY A 530 -18.10 23.27 5.74
C GLY A 530 -19.43 23.24 6.48
N TYR A 531 -19.94 24.41 6.84
CA TYR A 531 -21.21 24.56 7.55
C TYR A 531 -22.45 24.18 6.69
N TRP A 532 -22.37 24.36 5.37
CA TRP A 532 -23.50 24.17 4.45
C TRP A 532 -23.64 22.70 4.02
N GLN A 533 -24.21 21.89 4.90
CA GLN A 533 -24.44 20.47 4.60
C GLN A 533 -25.63 20.30 3.61
N PRO A 534 -25.51 19.41 2.62
CA PRO A 534 -26.58 19.18 1.64
C PRO A 534 -27.74 18.37 2.17
N ASP A 535 -27.61 17.73 3.33
CA ASP A 535 -28.61 16.87 3.95
C ASP A 535 -28.86 17.23 5.43
N LEU A 536 -29.96 16.71 5.97
CA LEU A 536 -30.30 16.92 7.37
C LEU A 536 -29.34 16.22 8.35
N GLN A 537 -28.68 15.14 7.94
CA GLN A 537 -27.75 14.43 8.82
C GLN A 537 -26.52 15.28 9.16
N GLY A 538 -26.15 16.17 8.27
CA GLY A 538 -25.11 17.15 8.53
C GLY A 538 -25.55 18.31 9.45
N LEU A 539 -26.85 18.55 9.59
CA LEU A 539 -27.42 19.63 10.39
C LEU A 539 -27.97 19.13 11.74
N GLU A 540 -28.63 17.97 11.73
CA GLU A 540 -29.30 17.38 12.90
C GLU A 540 -28.58 16.11 13.34
N HIS A 541 -27.99 16.14 14.52
CA HIS A 541 -27.22 15.02 15.06
C HIS A 541 -28.10 14.04 15.79
N LEU A 542 -28.53 12.97 15.13
CA LEU A 542 -29.30 11.90 15.73
C LEU A 542 -28.41 10.82 16.31
N THR A 543 -28.77 10.33 17.50
CA THR A 543 -28.07 9.22 18.15
C THR A 543 -28.61 7.87 17.67
N ARG A 544 -27.90 6.78 17.95
CA ARG A 544 -28.41 5.41 17.73
C ARG A 544 -29.71 5.16 18.51
N ALA A 545 -29.89 5.80 19.68
CA ALA A 545 -31.10 5.70 20.48
C ALA A 545 -32.32 6.35 19.78
N ASP A 546 -32.11 7.50 19.11
CA ASP A 546 -33.14 8.16 18.33
C ASP A 546 -33.58 7.32 17.14
N TYR A 547 -32.65 6.70 16.42
CA TYR A 547 -32.98 5.76 15.35
C TYR A 547 -33.68 4.50 15.87
N ALA A 548 -33.29 3.98 17.04
CA ALA A 548 -33.96 2.84 17.67
C ALA A 548 -35.39 3.17 18.09
N GLU A 549 -35.64 4.38 18.63
CA GLU A 549 -36.96 4.89 18.94
C GLU A 549 -37.81 4.97 17.66
N LEU A 550 -37.27 5.58 16.59
CA LEU A 550 -37.96 5.68 15.31
C LEU A 550 -38.35 4.30 14.77
N LEU A 551 -37.39 3.36 14.73
CA LEU A 551 -37.62 2.02 14.17
C LEU A 551 -38.60 1.19 15.00
N VAL A 552 -38.42 1.17 16.32
CA VAL A 552 -39.15 0.25 17.20
C VAL A 552 -40.43 0.88 17.72
N ASP A 553 -40.37 2.10 18.25
CA ASP A 553 -41.49 2.70 18.95
C ASP A 553 -42.47 3.36 17.97
N TYR A 554 -41.99 4.03 16.92
CA TYR A 554 -42.87 4.70 15.94
C TYR A 554 -43.22 3.81 14.73
N LEU A 555 -42.26 3.06 14.17
CA LEU A 555 -42.52 2.19 13.02
C LEU A 555 -42.95 0.77 13.41
N GLY A 556 -42.88 0.41 14.70
CA GLY A 556 -43.29 -0.88 15.22
C GLY A 556 -42.47 -2.07 14.71
N VAL A 557 -41.21 -1.87 14.40
CA VAL A 557 -40.33 -2.94 13.92
C VAL A 557 -40.09 -3.95 15.03
N SER A 558 -40.61 -5.15 14.85
CA SER A 558 -40.38 -6.27 15.75
C SER A 558 -39.01 -6.93 15.50
N GLU A 559 -38.49 -7.65 16.49
CA GLU A 559 -37.27 -8.47 16.38
C GLU A 559 -37.30 -9.37 15.14
N ARG A 560 -38.42 -10.06 14.90
CA ARG A 560 -38.58 -10.96 13.75
C ARG A 560 -38.49 -10.22 12.42
N GLN A 561 -39.06 -9.03 12.32
CA GLN A 561 -39.00 -8.20 11.11
C GLN A 561 -37.55 -7.70 10.88
N LEU A 562 -36.88 -7.26 11.95
CA LEU A 562 -35.48 -6.82 11.90
C LEU A 562 -34.59 -7.94 11.36
N VAL A 563 -34.60 -9.12 11.99
CA VAL A 563 -33.77 -10.27 11.59
C VAL A 563 -34.05 -10.68 10.14
N LYS A 564 -35.32 -10.82 9.76
CA LYS A 564 -35.74 -11.16 8.39
C LYS A 564 -35.23 -10.14 7.36
N THR A 565 -35.24 -8.85 7.70
CA THR A 565 -34.74 -7.80 6.80
C THR A 565 -33.23 -7.88 6.66
N VAL A 566 -32.54 -8.10 7.78
CA VAL A 566 -31.08 -8.29 7.79
C VAL A 566 -30.66 -9.51 6.97
N GLU A 567 -31.34 -10.65 7.13
CA GLU A 567 -31.11 -11.86 6.32
C GLU A 567 -31.26 -11.58 4.82
N ARG A 568 -32.29 -10.83 4.44
CA ARG A 568 -32.49 -10.44 3.03
C ARG A 568 -31.40 -9.51 2.53
N LEU A 569 -31.03 -8.48 3.29
CA LEU A 569 -29.93 -7.58 2.93
C LEU A 569 -28.62 -8.33 2.79
N THR A 570 -28.37 -9.29 3.70
CA THR A 570 -27.16 -10.14 3.66
C THR A 570 -27.16 -11.04 2.42
N ALA A 571 -28.29 -11.64 2.07
CA ALA A 571 -28.44 -12.45 0.86
C ALA A 571 -28.24 -11.63 -0.42
N ASP A 572 -28.66 -10.36 -0.41
CA ASP A 572 -28.48 -9.40 -1.51
C ASP A 572 -27.04 -8.80 -1.54
N GLY A 573 -26.14 -9.20 -0.63
CA GLY A 573 -24.76 -8.69 -0.55
C GLY A 573 -24.65 -7.28 0.04
N LYS A 574 -25.73 -6.73 0.60
CA LYS A 574 -25.78 -5.37 1.16
C LYS A 574 -25.39 -5.36 2.64
N TYR A 575 -24.18 -5.79 2.93
CA TYR A 575 -23.70 -6.04 4.29
C TYR A 575 -23.63 -4.75 5.13
N GLU A 576 -23.22 -3.62 4.54
CA GLU A 576 -23.14 -2.32 5.21
C GLU A 576 -24.54 -1.83 5.63
N LEU A 577 -25.54 -1.98 4.78
CA LEU A 577 -26.93 -1.65 5.12
C LEU A 577 -27.47 -2.58 6.21
N ALA A 578 -27.12 -3.86 6.16
CA ALA A 578 -27.51 -4.81 7.19
C ALA A 578 -26.88 -4.45 8.55
N ALA A 579 -25.59 -4.10 8.57
CA ALA A 579 -24.91 -3.64 9.77
C ALA A 579 -25.52 -2.33 10.29
N SER A 580 -25.72 -1.34 9.42
CA SER A 580 -26.33 -0.05 9.78
C SER A 580 -27.71 -0.22 10.40
N LEU A 581 -28.56 -1.09 9.82
CA LEU A 581 -29.90 -1.37 10.37
C LEU A 581 -29.82 -2.03 11.77
N LEU A 582 -28.89 -2.98 11.95
CA LEU A 582 -28.67 -3.64 13.23
C LEU A 582 -28.14 -2.66 14.29
N GLU A 583 -27.19 -1.81 13.94
CA GLU A 583 -26.67 -0.78 14.84
C GLU A 583 -27.71 0.28 15.18
N SER A 584 -28.54 0.68 14.20
CA SER A 584 -29.65 1.63 14.39
C SER A 584 -30.77 1.08 15.24
N SER A 585 -30.85 -0.24 15.47
CA SER A 585 -31.80 -0.81 16.44
C SER A 585 -31.39 -0.57 17.91
N GLY A 586 -30.15 -0.10 18.13
CA GLY A 586 -29.60 0.20 19.44
C GLY A 586 -29.68 -0.98 20.39
N ASP A 587 -29.94 -0.69 21.65
CA ASP A 587 -30.08 -1.68 22.70
C ASP A 587 -31.47 -2.33 22.81
N ARG A 588 -32.42 -2.00 21.92
CA ARG A 588 -33.81 -2.49 21.98
C ARG A 588 -33.89 -4.02 21.98
N PHE A 589 -32.95 -4.66 21.25
CA PHE A 589 -32.91 -6.12 21.12
C PHE A 589 -31.61 -6.75 21.67
N LYS A 590 -30.92 -6.08 22.59
CA LYS A 590 -29.63 -6.55 23.10
C LYS A 590 -29.66 -7.93 23.77
N ARG A 591 -30.80 -8.39 24.26
CA ARG A 591 -30.99 -9.72 24.86
C ARG A 591 -31.43 -10.78 23.87
N SER A 592 -31.63 -10.43 22.61
CA SER A 592 -32.08 -11.35 21.58
C SER A 592 -30.94 -12.17 21.00
N ALA A 593 -30.99 -13.48 21.14
CA ALA A 593 -30.01 -14.39 20.55
C ALA A 593 -30.08 -14.37 19.01
N SER A 594 -31.24 -14.17 18.41
CA SER A 594 -31.43 -14.08 16.97
C SER A 594 -30.77 -12.82 16.40
N VAL A 595 -30.90 -11.69 17.08
CA VAL A 595 -30.25 -10.44 16.68
C VAL A 595 -28.72 -10.54 16.85
N ALA A 596 -28.23 -11.13 17.95
CA ALA A 596 -26.80 -11.37 18.16
C ALA A 596 -26.19 -12.25 17.06
N ASN A 597 -26.88 -13.34 16.69
CA ASN A 597 -26.46 -14.21 15.59
C ASN A 597 -26.47 -13.49 14.24
N ALA A 598 -27.47 -12.67 13.97
CA ALA A 598 -27.53 -11.86 12.75
C ALA A 598 -26.39 -10.85 12.70
N LYS A 599 -26.08 -10.15 13.80
CA LYS A 599 -24.93 -9.25 13.92
C LYS A 599 -23.63 -9.98 13.62
N ARG A 600 -23.42 -11.13 14.28
CA ARG A 600 -22.22 -11.94 14.07
C ARG A 600 -22.03 -12.33 12.61
N LEU A 601 -23.10 -12.79 11.94
CA LEU A 601 -23.04 -13.17 10.52
C LEU A 601 -22.68 -11.98 9.62
N VAL A 602 -23.31 -10.83 9.84
CA VAL A 602 -23.04 -9.61 9.05
C VAL A 602 -21.60 -9.15 9.25
N TYR A 603 -21.10 -9.13 10.49
CA TYR A 603 -19.71 -8.74 10.77
C TYR A 603 -18.70 -9.72 10.17
N LEU A 604 -18.98 -11.04 10.17
CA LEU A 604 -18.16 -12.02 9.46
C LEU A 604 -18.09 -11.69 7.97
N LYS A 605 -19.21 -11.34 7.34
CA LYS A 605 -19.23 -10.97 5.91
C LYS A 605 -18.47 -9.67 5.63
N LEU A 606 -18.56 -8.70 6.51
CA LEU A 606 -17.80 -7.44 6.41
C LEU A 606 -16.29 -7.69 6.67
N MET A 607 -15.95 -8.52 7.64
CA MET A 607 -14.57 -8.93 7.89
C MET A 607 -13.97 -9.65 6.66
N GLU A 608 -14.69 -10.63 6.08
CA GLU A 608 -14.29 -11.31 4.84
C GLU A 608 -14.09 -10.32 3.68
N LYS A 609 -14.98 -9.34 3.55
CA LYS A 609 -14.91 -8.31 2.51
C LYS A 609 -13.65 -7.46 2.63
N HIS A 610 -13.27 -7.11 3.85
CA HIS A 610 -12.18 -6.17 4.11
C HIS A 610 -10.83 -6.82 4.43
N GLN A 611 -10.77 -8.15 4.61
CA GLN A 611 -9.55 -8.85 5.02
C GLN A 611 -8.31 -8.59 4.15
N ASN A 612 -8.51 -8.25 2.87
CA ASN A 612 -7.43 -8.02 1.91
C ASN A 612 -7.37 -6.56 1.41
N THR A 613 -8.23 -5.68 1.92
CA THR A 613 -8.36 -4.31 1.37
C THR A 613 -8.28 -3.23 2.44
N ASP A 614 -8.70 -3.54 3.67
CA ASP A 614 -8.76 -2.56 4.75
C ASP A 614 -8.52 -3.25 6.11
N PRO A 615 -7.29 -3.27 6.61
CA PRO A 615 -6.94 -3.94 7.86
C PRO A 615 -7.62 -3.31 9.08
N PHE A 616 -7.89 -2.02 9.10
CA PHE A 616 -8.61 -1.40 10.21
C PHE A 616 -10.07 -1.87 10.30
N LYS A 617 -10.79 -1.87 9.19
CA LYS A 617 -12.14 -2.44 9.15
C LYS A 617 -12.13 -3.92 9.50
N PHE A 618 -11.13 -4.67 9.05
CA PHE A 618 -10.95 -6.07 9.44
C PHE A 618 -10.83 -6.24 10.95
N ILE A 619 -9.97 -5.45 11.62
CA ILE A 619 -9.78 -5.49 13.08
C ILE A 619 -11.10 -5.14 13.80
N ILE A 620 -11.74 -4.04 13.41
CA ILE A 620 -12.97 -3.58 14.02
C ILE A 620 -14.06 -4.65 13.95
N TYR A 621 -14.27 -5.25 12.78
CA TYR A 621 -15.27 -6.30 12.64
C TYR A 621 -14.89 -7.60 13.35
N SER A 622 -13.60 -7.93 13.41
CA SER A 622 -13.10 -9.07 14.21
C SER A 622 -13.43 -8.89 15.71
N GLY A 623 -13.14 -7.71 16.26
CA GLY A 623 -13.51 -7.34 17.64
C GLY A 623 -15.02 -7.46 17.90
N LYS A 624 -15.83 -6.89 16.99
CA LYS A 624 -17.30 -6.98 17.10
C LYS A 624 -17.84 -8.42 17.03
N ILE A 625 -17.18 -9.32 16.33
CA ILE A 625 -17.51 -10.76 16.33
C ILE A 625 -17.21 -11.38 17.68
N GLY A 626 -16.08 -11.05 18.29
CA GLY A 626 -15.70 -11.49 19.64
C GLY A 626 -16.71 -11.07 20.71
N GLU A 627 -17.17 -9.83 20.65
CA GLU A 627 -18.21 -9.29 21.55
C GLU A 627 -19.54 -10.05 21.46
N GLN A 628 -19.88 -10.59 20.28
CA GLN A 628 -21.11 -11.36 20.05
C GLN A 628 -20.97 -12.86 20.38
N THR A 629 -19.78 -13.32 20.71
CA THR A 629 -19.58 -14.71 21.14
C THR A 629 -19.90 -14.79 22.63
N PRO A 630 -20.88 -15.62 23.07
CA PRO A 630 -21.09 -15.82 24.51
C PRO A 630 -19.78 -16.27 25.13
N GLN A 631 -19.31 -15.55 26.15
CA GLN A 631 -18.24 -16.08 26.99
C GLN A 631 -18.69 -17.46 27.46
N MET A 632 -18.07 -18.51 26.94
CA MET A 632 -18.19 -19.83 27.54
C MET A 632 -17.74 -19.64 28.98
N ALA A 633 -18.69 -19.68 29.89
CA ALA A 633 -18.42 -19.64 31.32
C ALA A 633 -17.31 -20.64 31.56
N ALA A 634 -16.17 -20.16 32.03
CA ALA A 634 -15.10 -20.99 32.53
C ALA A 634 -15.70 -21.79 33.67
N THR A 635 -16.18 -22.98 33.38
CA THR A 635 -16.46 -23.98 34.42
C THR A 635 -15.10 -24.43 34.90
N GLN A 636 -14.85 -24.03 36.15
CA GLN A 636 -13.75 -24.43 36.99
C GLN A 636 -13.48 -25.93 36.96
#